data_b87fee10577c40f46060a62b6c64a061
#
_entry.id   b87fee10577c40f46060a62b6c64a061
#
_cell.length_a   1.000
_cell.length_b   1.000
_cell.length_c   1.000
_cell.angle_alpha   90.00
_cell.angle_beta   90.00
_cell.angle_gamma   90.00
#
_symmetry.space_group_name_H-M   'P 1'
#
loop_
_entity.id
_entity.type
_entity.pdbx_description
1 polymer ?
#
loop_
_entity_poly.entity_id
_entity_poly.type
_entity_poly.pdbx_seq_one_letter_code
_entity_poly.pdbx_strand_id
1 'polypeptide(L)'
;VLNVFRMFSRMSGQRLTVTSDGALSAEEIIKNNVRVKPDVYALASLDGKKLTIMLWHYHDDDVPGPPADITLNLPGMPAGAAAAKITHYRIDESHSNAYTVWQALGRPQAPTPEQYASQEQAAGLATFTGPPLLPVTENDRSTLTLTLPRQAVSLVVAEWP
;
A
#
# COMPACT_ATOMS: atom_id res chain seq x y z
N VAL A 1 10.59 -2.10 -6.53
CA VAL A 1 11.30 -1.03 -5.76
C VAL A 1 10.92 0.37 -6.27
N LEU A 2 11.04 0.67 -7.59
CA LEU A 2 10.78 2.02 -8.12
C LEU A 2 9.37 2.55 -7.78
N ASN A 3 8.35 1.70 -7.81
CA ASN A 3 6.98 2.12 -7.49
C ASN A 3 6.79 2.53 -6.02
N VAL A 4 7.57 2.01 -5.08
CA VAL A 4 7.56 2.49 -3.69
C VAL A 4 8.05 3.94 -3.62
N PHE A 5 9.11 4.29 -4.35
CA PHE A 5 9.56 5.68 -4.43
C PHE A 5 8.52 6.60 -5.10
N ARG A 6 7.81 6.10 -6.12
CA ARG A 6 6.69 6.82 -6.71
C ARG A 6 5.52 7.02 -5.74
N MET A 7 5.29 6.07 -4.83
CA MET A 7 4.33 6.24 -3.72
C MET A 7 4.82 7.31 -2.74
N PHE A 8 6.08 7.24 -2.29
CA PHE A 8 6.67 8.28 -1.43
C PHE A 8 6.59 9.66 -2.03
N SER A 9 6.81 9.82 -3.34
CA SER A 9 6.74 11.13 -4.01
C SER A 9 5.33 11.75 -4.00
N ARG A 10 4.29 10.97 -3.67
CA ARG A 10 2.91 11.45 -3.52
C ARG A 10 2.58 11.87 -2.10
N MET A 11 3.43 11.50 -1.14
CA MET A 11 3.29 11.88 0.26
C MET A 11 3.93 13.25 0.49
N SER A 12 3.27 14.08 1.27
CA SER A 12 3.73 15.44 1.60
C SER A 12 3.17 15.88 2.95
N GLY A 13 3.63 17.02 3.44
CA GLY A 13 3.16 17.61 4.68
C GLY A 13 3.79 17.01 5.93
N GLN A 14 3.03 16.96 7.00
CA GLN A 14 3.49 16.51 8.31
C GLN A 14 3.24 15.02 8.51
N ARG A 15 4.24 14.31 9.01
CA ARG A 15 4.09 12.91 9.41
C ARG A 15 3.12 12.81 10.59
N LEU A 16 2.18 11.87 10.49
CA LEU A 16 1.25 11.53 11.57
C LEU A 16 1.79 10.33 12.36
N THR A 17 1.44 10.28 13.64
CA THR A 17 1.70 9.09 14.47
C THR A 17 0.75 7.98 14.05
N VAL A 18 1.29 6.80 13.82
CA VAL A 18 0.54 5.59 13.48
C VAL A 18 0.84 4.52 14.52
N THR A 19 -0.18 3.79 14.92
CA THR A 19 -0.07 2.57 15.74
C THR A 19 -0.69 1.41 14.97
N SER A 20 -0.14 0.21 15.11
CA SER A 20 -0.66 -1.01 14.47
C SER A 20 -0.45 -2.17 15.42
N ASP A 21 -1.47 -3.01 15.56
CA ASP A 21 -1.42 -4.28 16.29
C ASP A 21 -0.67 -5.37 15.51
N GLY A 22 -0.54 -5.20 14.20
CA GLY A 22 0.26 -6.05 13.31
C GLY A 22 1.73 -5.68 13.20
N ALA A 23 2.17 -4.58 13.83
CA ALA A 23 3.55 -4.12 13.75
C ALA A 23 4.52 -5.00 14.54
N LEU A 24 5.73 -5.13 14.02
CA LEU A 24 6.89 -5.60 14.77
C LEU A 24 7.65 -4.40 15.35
N SER A 25 8.16 -4.56 16.58
CA SER A 25 9.07 -3.57 17.13
C SER A 25 10.44 -3.61 16.42
N ALA A 26 11.16 -2.50 16.44
CA ALA A 26 12.51 -2.46 15.88
C ALA A 26 13.43 -3.50 16.53
N GLU A 27 13.25 -3.76 17.84
CA GLU A 27 14.00 -4.78 18.56
C GLU A 27 13.70 -6.20 18.04
N GLU A 28 12.42 -6.52 17.82
CA GLU A 28 12.01 -7.81 17.23
C GLU A 28 12.60 -7.99 15.83
N ILE A 29 12.54 -6.96 14.98
CA ILE A 29 13.08 -7.01 13.62
C ILE A 29 14.60 -7.24 13.65
N ILE A 30 15.33 -6.51 14.49
CA ILE A 30 16.80 -6.65 14.61
C ILE A 30 17.18 -8.03 15.10
N LYS A 31 16.45 -8.57 16.07
CA LYS A 31 16.77 -9.86 16.70
C LYS A 31 16.35 -11.08 15.89
N ASN A 32 15.16 -11.03 15.30
CA ASN A 32 14.51 -12.20 14.71
C ASN A 32 14.26 -12.06 13.20
N ASN A 33 14.58 -10.90 12.59
CA ASN A 33 14.12 -10.53 11.26
C ASN A 33 12.57 -10.57 11.18
N VAL A 34 12.01 -10.44 9.96
CA VAL A 34 10.55 -10.50 9.74
C VAL A 34 10.18 -11.90 9.20
N ARG A 35 10.51 -12.96 9.95
CA ARG A 35 10.33 -14.36 9.53
C ARG A 35 9.33 -15.15 10.35
N VAL A 36 9.15 -14.83 11.63
CA VAL A 36 8.22 -15.54 12.50
C VAL A 36 6.78 -15.18 12.18
N LYS A 37 6.53 -13.90 11.99
CA LYS A 37 5.25 -13.35 11.54
C LYS A 37 5.51 -12.15 10.63
N PRO A 38 4.57 -11.79 9.74
CA PRO A 38 4.71 -10.61 8.93
C PRO A 38 4.67 -9.32 9.77
N ASP A 39 5.28 -8.25 9.26
CA ASP A 39 5.12 -6.90 9.74
C ASP A 39 4.01 -6.21 8.93
N VAL A 40 2.94 -5.82 9.62
CA VAL A 40 1.84 -5.06 9.03
C VAL A 40 1.79 -3.69 9.69
N TYR A 41 2.23 -2.68 8.95
CA TYR A 41 2.34 -1.33 9.50
C TYR A 41 2.03 -0.26 8.45
N ALA A 42 2.04 1.01 8.86
CA ALA A 42 1.78 2.11 7.97
C ALA A 42 2.61 3.36 8.29
N LEU A 43 2.79 4.19 7.27
CA LEU A 43 3.28 5.56 7.37
C LEU A 43 2.18 6.49 6.87
N ALA A 44 1.85 7.52 7.64
CA ALA A 44 0.83 8.48 7.26
C ALA A 44 1.35 9.92 7.30
N SER A 45 0.86 10.75 6.40
CA SER A 45 1.13 12.19 6.38
C SER A 45 -0.11 13.00 5.99
N LEU A 46 -0.18 14.23 6.50
CA LEU A 46 -1.25 15.19 6.25
C LEU A 46 -0.65 16.49 5.70
N ASP A 47 -1.16 16.92 4.56
CA ASP A 47 -0.80 18.18 3.89
C ASP A 47 -2.07 18.94 3.56
N GLY A 48 -2.43 19.91 4.39
CA GLY A 48 -3.69 20.64 4.26
C GLY A 48 -4.89 19.72 4.27
N LYS A 49 -5.52 19.53 3.12
CA LYS A 49 -6.71 18.70 2.91
C LYS A 49 -6.41 17.37 2.21
N LYS A 50 -5.18 16.93 2.28
CA LYS A 50 -4.71 15.68 1.67
C LYS A 50 -4.08 14.79 2.73
N LEU A 51 -4.74 13.67 3.02
CA LEU A 51 -4.19 12.58 3.86
C LEU A 51 -3.61 11.50 2.95
N THR A 52 -2.39 11.08 3.24
CA THR A 52 -1.77 9.95 2.56
C THR A 52 -1.38 8.89 3.57
N ILE A 53 -1.69 7.64 3.28
CA ILE A 53 -1.38 6.48 4.13
C ILE A 53 -0.74 5.40 3.26
N MET A 54 0.53 5.13 3.49
CA MET A 54 1.23 4.01 2.86
C MET A 54 1.26 2.84 3.84
N LEU A 55 0.72 1.70 3.41
CA LEU A 55 0.63 0.47 4.20
C LEU A 55 1.48 -0.62 3.57
N TRP A 56 2.03 -1.50 4.39
CA TRP A 56 2.72 -2.69 3.92
C TRP A 56 2.35 -3.93 4.74
N HIS A 57 2.45 -5.07 4.08
CA HIS A 57 2.35 -6.39 4.66
C HIS A 57 3.60 -7.15 4.22
N TYR A 58 4.64 -7.11 5.05
CA TYR A 58 5.98 -7.56 4.71
C TYR A 58 6.38 -8.83 5.44
N HIS A 59 7.14 -9.68 4.76
CA HIS A 59 7.82 -10.84 5.30
C HIS A 59 9.15 -11.00 4.57
N ASP A 60 10.22 -11.45 5.26
CA ASP A 60 11.56 -11.58 4.64
C ASP A 60 11.60 -12.65 3.56
N ASP A 61 10.86 -13.73 3.76
CA ASP A 61 10.82 -14.84 2.80
C ASP A 61 9.61 -14.69 1.88
N ASP A 62 9.80 -14.98 0.59
CA ASP A 62 8.73 -15.02 -0.42
C ASP A 62 7.96 -16.34 -0.29
N VAL A 63 7.22 -16.47 0.80
CA VAL A 63 6.41 -17.65 1.10
C VAL A 63 4.93 -17.31 1.10
N PRO A 64 4.05 -18.19 0.61
CA PRO A 64 2.61 -18.00 0.68
C PRO A 64 2.13 -17.77 2.11
N GLY A 65 1.11 -16.95 2.27
CA GLY A 65 0.48 -16.69 3.56
C GLY A 65 -0.84 -15.95 3.40
N PRO A 66 -1.66 -15.94 4.44
CA PRO A 66 -2.94 -15.26 4.39
C PRO A 66 -2.75 -13.76 4.18
N PRO A 67 -3.67 -13.09 3.49
CA PRO A 67 -3.69 -11.63 3.45
C PRO A 67 -3.97 -11.06 4.85
N ALA A 68 -3.64 -9.79 5.04
CA ALA A 68 -3.98 -9.05 6.24
C ALA A 68 -5.28 -8.26 6.01
N ASP A 69 -6.27 -8.45 6.87
CA ASP A 69 -7.45 -7.59 6.91
C ASP A 69 -7.13 -6.38 7.79
N ILE A 70 -7.16 -5.20 7.20
CA ILE A 70 -6.73 -3.95 7.82
C ILE A 70 -7.93 -3.04 8.02
N THR A 71 -8.09 -2.54 9.23
CA THR A 71 -9.02 -1.46 9.57
C THR A 71 -8.21 -0.22 9.96
N LEU A 72 -8.32 0.82 9.15
CA LEU A 72 -7.73 2.13 9.43
C LEU A 72 -8.73 2.95 10.24
N ASN A 73 -8.39 3.26 11.47
CA ASN A 73 -9.15 4.18 12.30
C ASN A 73 -8.57 5.59 12.15
N LEU A 74 -9.39 6.52 11.70
CA LEU A 74 -9.02 7.90 11.39
C LEU A 74 -9.77 8.85 12.34
N PRO A 75 -9.30 9.02 13.58
CA PRO A 75 -9.93 9.93 14.54
C PRO A 75 -9.68 11.38 14.15
N GLY A 76 -10.63 12.26 14.45
CA GLY A 76 -10.45 13.71 14.28
C GLY A 76 -10.39 14.18 12.83
N MET A 77 -10.94 13.40 11.90
CA MET A 77 -11.06 13.86 10.51
C MET A 77 -11.98 15.08 10.45
N PRO A 78 -11.63 16.12 9.69
CA PRO A 78 -12.43 17.34 9.62
C PRO A 78 -13.78 17.08 8.96
N ALA A 79 -14.75 17.98 9.25
CA ALA A 79 -16.02 18.03 8.54
C ALA A 79 -15.75 18.15 7.03
N GLY A 80 -16.37 17.30 6.23
CA GLY A 80 -16.11 17.22 4.79
C GLY A 80 -15.18 16.07 4.37
N ALA A 81 -14.44 15.46 5.29
CA ALA A 81 -13.64 14.28 4.97
C ALA A 81 -14.48 13.06 4.53
N ALA A 82 -15.77 13.02 4.92
CA ALA A 82 -16.72 12.03 4.41
C ALA A 82 -16.93 12.12 2.88
N ALA A 83 -16.70 13.31 2.29
CA ALA A 83 -16.77 13.56 0.86
C ALA A 83 -15.38 13.45 0.17
N ALA A 84 -14.37 12.89 0.85
CA ALA A 84 -13.05 12.78 0.30
C ALA A 84 -13.03 11.88 -0.95
N LYS A 85 -12.34 12.37 -1.98
CA LYS A 85 -11.97 11.53 -3.12
C LYS A 85 -10.83 10.62 -2.68
N ILE A 86 -11.08 9.32 -2.70
CA ILE A 86 -10.08 8.30 -2.38
C ILE A 86 -9.42 7.80 -3.66
N THR A 87 -8.10 7.88 -3.73
CA THR A 87 -7.29 7.22 -4.75
C THR A 87 -6.44 6.15 -4.09
N HIS A 88 -6.52 4.92 -4.59
CA HIS A 88 -5.77 3.79 -4.06
C HIS A 88 -4.76 3.30 -5.10
N TYR A 89 -3.49 3.22 -4.73
CA TYR A 89 -2.42 2.60 -5.51
C TYR A 89 -1.98 1.31 -4.82
N ARG A 90 -1.63 0.30 -5.60
CA ARG A 90 -1.17 -0.97 -5.05
C ARG A 90 0.02 -1.53 -5.82
N ILE A 91 0.94 -2.13 -5.06
CA ILE A 91 2.00 -2.98 -5.57
C ILE A 91 1.79 -4.35 -4.92
N ASP A 92 1.52 -5.36 -5.73
CA ASP A 92 1.43 -6.75 -5.32
C ASP A 92 1.81 -7.66 -6.51
N GLU A 93 1.48 -8.94 -6.43
CA GLU A 93 1.75 -9.89 -7.52
C GLU A 93 1.09 -9.47 -8.85
N SER A 94 -0.10 -8.85 -8.79
CA SER A 94 -0.92 -8.54 -9.96
C SER A 94 -0.92 -7.06 -10.35
N HIS A 95 -0.41 -6.17 -9.50
CA HIS A 95 -0.50 -4.73 -9.71
C HIS A 95 0.86 -4.05 -9.62
N SER A 96 1.13 -3.16 -10.59
CA SER A 96 2.34 -2.30 -10.62
C SER A 96 3.65 -3.11 -10.53
N ASN A 97 3.67 -4.32 -11.14
CA ASN A 97 4.72 -5.32 -10.95
C ASN A 97 5.17 -5.95 -12.29
N ALA A 98 6.24 -5.40 -12.87
CA ALA A 98 6.82 -5.94 -14.09
C ALA A 98 7.50 -7.32 -13.90
N TYR A 99 7.88 -7.65 -12.66
CA TYR A 99 8.55 -8.92 -12.38
C TYR A 99 7.63 -10.12 -12.63
N THR A 100 6.36 -10.04 -12.23
CA THR A 100 5.37 -11.07 -12.49
C THR A 100 5.15 -11.27 -13.99
N VAL A 101 5.08 -10.16 -14.76
CA VAL A 101 4.97 -10.23 -16.22
C VAL A 101 6.19 -10.89 -16.83
N TRP A 102 7.40 -10.53 -16.38
CA TRP A 102 8.64 -11.15 -16.84
C TRP A 102 8.67 -12.65 -16.55
N GLN A 103 8.20 -13.09 -15.38
CA GLN A 103 8.08 -14.51 -15.04
C GLN A 103 7.11 -15.24 -15.96
N ALA A 104 5.92 -14.64 -16.21
CA ALA A 104 4.90 -15.20 -17.09
C ALA A 104 5.37 -15.33 -18.55
N LEU A 105 6.28 -14.45 -18.99
CA LEU A 105 6.92 -14.51 -20.30
C LEU A 105 8.04 -15.55 -20.41
N GLY A 106 8.26 -16.36 -19.39
CA GLY A 106 9.31 -17.39 -19.36
C GLY A 106 10.71 -16.86 -18.99
N ARG A 107 10.75 -15.71 -18.30
CA ARG A 107 12.01 -15.10 -17.80
C ARG A 107 13.04 -14.79 -18.89
N PRO A 108 12.66 -14.13 -20.00
CA PRO A 108 13.55 -13.90 -21.13
C PRO A 108 14.77 -13.07 -20.71
N GLN A 109 15.98 -13.53 -21.08
CA GLN A 109 17.23 -12.77 -20.86
C GLN A 109 17.38 -11.62 -21.86
N ALA A 110 16.81 -11.78 -23.06
CA ALA A 110 16.74 -10.76 -24.09
C ALA A 110 15.28 -10.69 -24.58
N PRO A 111 14.43 -9.86 -23.95
CA PRO A 111 13.02 -9.75 -24.33
C PRO A 111 12.87 -9.14 -25.72
N THR A 112 11.87 -9.60 -26.48
CA THR A 112 11.47 -8.94 -27.72
C THR A 112 10.91 -7.55 -27.45
N PRO A 113 10.77 -6.66 -28.47
CA PRO A 113 10.14 -5.34 -28.28
C PRO A 113 8.73 -5.43 -27.67
N GLU A 114 7.93 -6.41 -28.04
CA GLU A 114 6.57 -6.62 -27.53
C GLU A 114 6.59 -7.08 -26.07
N GLN A 115 7.51 -7.99 -25.74
CA GLN A 115 7.71 -8.45 -24.36
C GLN A 115 8.19 -7.29 -23.47
N TYR A 116 9.10 -6.47 -23.98
CA TYR A 116 9.57 -5.29 -23.26
C TYR A 116 8.45 -4.28 -23.02
N ALA A 117 7.65 -3.97 -24.06
CA ALA A 117 6.50 -3.07 -23.92
C ALA A 117 5.49 -3.55 -22.87
N SER A 118 5.22 -4.87 -22.81
CA SER A 118 4.34 -5.45 -21.79
C SER A 118 4.90 -5.28 -20.37
N GLN A 119 6.21 -5.48 -20.19
CA GLN A 119 6.88 -5.27 -18.91
C GLN A 119 6.88 -3.79 -18.50
N GLU A 120 7.14 -2.88 -19.45
CA GLU A 120 7.13 -1.43 -19.22
C GLU A 120 5.73 -0.96 -18.79
N GLN A 121 4.68 -1.44 -19.43
CA GLN A 121 3.30 -1.15 -19.03
C GLN A 121 3.01 -1.60 -17.60
N ALA A 122 3.41 -2.81 -17.25
CA ALA A 122 3.22 -3.36 -15.89
C ALA A 122 4.11 -2.70 -14.83
N ALA A 123 5.21 -2.06 -15.24
CA ALA A 123 6.12 -1.33 -14.36
C ALA A 123 5.56 0.01 -13.88
N GLY A 124 4.47 0.51 -14.48
CA GLY A 124 3.80 1.73 -14.07
C GLY A 124 3.16 1.62 -12.69
N LEU A 125 3.14 2.70 -11.90
CA LEU A 125 2.31 2.76 -10.70
C LEU A 125 0.87 3.03 -11.11
N ALA A 126 0.05 1.99 -11.10
CA ALA A 126 -1.35 2.04 -11.47
C ALA A 126 -2.26 2.25 -10.25
N THR A 127 -3.41 2.87 -10.47
CA THR A 127 -4.49 2.88 -9.49
C THR A 127 -5.06 1.47 -9.35
N PHE A 128 -5.37 1.11 -8.12
CA PHE A 128 -6.01 -0.18 -7.82
C PHE A 128 -7.48 -0.14 -8.25
N THR A 129 -7.88 -1.10 -9.08
CA THR A 129 -9.23 -1.21 -9.65
C THR A 129 -10.13 -2.20 -8.91
N GLY A 130 -9.71 -2.68 -7.75
CA GLY A 130 -10.52 -3.54 -6.88
C GLY A 130 -11.66 -2.78 -6.20
N PRO A 131 -12.29 -3.37 -5.17
CA PRO A 131 -13.38 -2.74 -4.45
C PRO A 131 -13.00 -1.33 -3.99
N PRO A 132 -13.89 -0.32 -4.18
CA PRO A 132 -13.61 1.04 -3.77
C PRO A 132 -13.45 1.11 -2.25
N LEU A 133 -12.47 1.87 -1.79
CA LEU A 133 -12.34 2.21 -0.39
C LEU A 133 -13.38 3.30 -0.07
N LEU A 134 -14.36 2.94 0.73
CA LEU A 134 -15.40 3.87 1.17
C LEU A 134 -15.23 4.13 2.66
N PRO A 135 -15.08 5.39 3.08
CA PRO A 135 -15.01 5.71 4.49
C PRO A 135 -16.40 5.49 5.13
N VAL A 136 -16.41 4.77 6.24
CA VAL A 136 -17.56 4.68 7.13
C VAL A 136 -17.35 5.67 8.26
N THR A 137 -18.24 6.62 8.43
CA THR A 137 -18.14 7.64 9.49
C THR A 137 -19.25 7.42 10.51
N GLU A 138 -18.86 7.12 11.75
CA GLU A 138 -19.74 6.98 12.88
C GLU A 138 -19.13 7.73 14.08
N ASN A 139 -19.94 8.54 14.77
CA ASN A 139 -19.54 9.27 15.99
C ASN A 139 -18.21 10.03 15.82
N ASP A 140 -18.06 10.80 14.75
CA ASP A 140 -16.85 11.57 14.38
C ASP A 140 -15.58 10.72 14.16
N ARG A 141 -15.75 9.43 13.93
CA ARG A 141 -14.67 8.51 13.56
C ARG A 141 -14.89 7.99 12.15
N SER A 142 -13.91 8.19 11.31
CA SER A 142 -13.90 7.59 9.97
C SER A 142 -13.06 6.32 9.99
N THR A 143 -13.57 5.27 9.38
CA THR A 143 -12.86 3.99 9.20
C THR A 143 -12.77 3.64 7.72
N LEU A 144 -11.64 3.07 7.32
CA LEU A 144 -11.44 2.47 6.02
C LEU A 144 -10.98 1.02 6.21
N THR A 145 -11.58 0.10 5.48
CA THR A 145 -11.20 -1.31 5.53
C THR A 145 -10.64 -1.76 4.19
N LEU A 146 -9.57 -2.54 4.23
CA LEU A 146 -8.99 -3.16 3.03
C LEU A 146 -8.27 -4.46 3.40
N THR A 147 -8.18 -5.34 2.42
CA THR A 147 -7.38 -6.57 2.52
C THR A 147 -6.08 -6.36 1.75
N LEU A 148 -4.94 -6.65 2.39
CA LEU A 148 -3.60 -6.47 1.83
C LEU A 148 -2.90 -7.84 1.73
N PRO A 149 -2.63 -8.33 0.51
CA PRO A 149 -1.88 -9.57 0.32
C PRO A 149 -0.50 -9.50 0.97
N ARG A 150 0.08 -10.66 1.30
CA ARG A 150 1.47 -10.72 1.74
C ARG A 150 2.40 -10.15 0.66
N GLN A 151 3.47 -9.47 1.04
CA GLN A 151 4.44 -8.77 0.16
C GLN A 151 3.83 -7.59 -0.61
N ALA A 152 2.65 -7.12 -0.23
CA ALA A 152 2.03 -5.99 -0.89
C ALA A 152 2.30 -4.66 -0.17
N VAL A 153 2.29 -3.59 -0.97
CA VAL A 153 2.30 -2.20 -0.50
C VAL A 153 1.12 -1.47 -1.12
N SER A 154 0.38 -0.74 -0.30
CA SER A 154 -0.71 0.14 -0.75
C SER A 154 -0.45 1.58 -0.36
N LEU A 155 -0.82 2.52 -1.24
CA LEU A 155 -0.91 3.94 -0.89
C LEU A 155 -2.35 4.39 -1.07
N VAL A 156 -2.96 4.83 0.01
CA VAL A 156 -4.28 5.46 0.04
C VAL A 156 -4.07 6.97 0.11
N VAL A 157 -4.67 7.68 -0.84
CA VAL A 157 -4.68 9.16 -0.89
C VAL A 157 -6.12 9.60 -0.74
N ALA A 158 -6.42 10.36 0.30
CA ALA A 158 -7.73 10.94 0.55
C ALA A 158 -7.63 12.47 0.44
N GLU A 159 -8.38 13.06 -0.49
CA GLU A 159 -8.41 14.50 -0.73
C GLU A 159 -9.85 15.00 -0.57
N TRP A 160 -10.06 15.99 0.27
CA TRP A 160 -11.38 16.58 0.51
C TRP A 160 -11.42 18.06 0.14
N PRO A 161 -12.61 18.60 -0.15
CA PRO A 161 -12.80 19.99 -0.62
C PRO A 161 -12.31 21.07 0.36
#